data_9597b2fcd6ba11c1ca90c227e8258841
#
_entry.id   9597b2fcd6ba11c1ca90c227e8258841
#
_cell.length_a   1.000
_cell.length_b   1.000
_cell.length_c   1.000
_cell.angle_alpha   90.00
_cell.angle_beta   90.00
_cell.angle_gamma   90.00
#
_symmetry.space_group_name_H-M   'P 1'
#
loop_
_entity.id
_entity.type
_entity.pdbx_description
1 polymer ?
#
loop_
_entity_poly.entity_id
_entity_poly.type
_entity_poly.pdbx_seq_one_letter_code
_entity_poly.pdbx_strand_id
1 'polypeptide(L)'
;MLFIIWTCLFCLAAHNCCVSSDSDKLTQGLKKTEKSIPLPYHEGLEKTVLNYTTTPFSNQFLTYSAFIDTALSQRNMPSELRYLPLALSGMRRNYCQGDRCGVWQLPTLTALHYGLTIDGTRDERTDVEASTYAALDCLNELYQKYGDWWHSILAYTNSPVALQHALIRHGETPELWDFKEQNLLPNTDVIPNFIACVYLGDEGQLKFGEVPDPVIAKVPDTIGGPDTKTKDTAKVLEPVERPTTIVKDTTNNKKTGPSTSSGTAKTKKYTVKKGDNLTRIAAKHHVTISDLMTWNNLKNDKIFEGQTLIIKK
;
A
#
# COMPACT_ATOMS: atom_id res chain seq x y z
N MET A 1 -22.86 -57.31 31.01
CA MET A 1 -22.56 -56.84 29.62
C MET A 1 -23.23 -55.48 29.38
N LEU A 2 -23.02 -54.51 30.30
CA LEU A 2 -23.67 -53.19 30.27
C LEU A 2 -22.74 -52.08 30.79
N PHE A 3 -21.41 -52.30 30.83
CA PHE A 3 -20.42 -51.34 31.35
C PHE A 3 -19.41 -50.79 30.32
N ILE A 4 -19.53 -51.16 29.04
CA ILE A 4 -18.56 -50.77 28.00
C ILE A 4 -19.11 -49.67 27.06
N ILE A 5 -20.38 -49.31 27.13
CA ILE A 5 -20.97 -48.31 26.22
C ILE A 5 -20.90 -46.88 26.73
N TRP A 6 -20.54 -46.66 28.00
CA TRP A 6 -20.54 -45.32 28.58
C TRP A 6 -19.19 -44.60 28.52
N THR A 7 -18.10 -45.28 28.14
CA THR A 7 -16.76 -44.63 28.00
C THR A 7 -16.51 -44.05 26.60
N CYS A 8 -17.28 -44.45 25.54
CA CYS A 8 -17.13 -43.85 24.23
C CYS A 8 -17.91 -42.54 24.00
N LEU A 9 -18.94 -42.24 24.82
CA LEU A 9 -19.72 -41.00 24.66
C LEU A 9 -19.00 -39.81 25.34
N PHE A 10 -18.10 -40.06 26.29
CA PHE A 10 -17.33 -39.00 26.98
C PHE A 10 -16.11 -38.53 26.17
N CYS A 11 -15.60 -39.38 25.24
CA CYS A 11 -14.46 -39.02 24.40
C CYS A 11 -14.86 -38.13 23.18
N LEU A 12 -16.11 -38.23 22.70
CA LEU A 12 -16.61 -37.36 21.62
C LEU A 12 -16.96 -35.93 22.12
N ALA A 13 -17.34 -35.81 23.41
CA ALA A 13 -17.59 -34.49 24.00
C ALA A 13 -16.29 -33.71 24.31
N ALA A 14 -15.16 -34.41 24.54
CA ALA A 14 -13.88 -33.77 24.82
C ALA A 14 -13.17 -33.24 23.56
N HIS A 15 -13.47 -33.78 22.37
CA HIS A 15 -12.92 -33.26 21.10
C HIS A 15 -13.62 -31.99 20.64
N ASN A 16 -14.88 -31.80 20.97
CA ASN A 16 -15.60 -30.55 20.63
C ASN A 16 -15.29 -29.40 21.63
N CYS A 17 -14.76 -29.71 22.81
CA CYS A 17 -14.44 -28.68 23.82
C CYS A 17 -13.07 -27.99 23.57
N CYS A 18 -12.14 -28.65 22.85
CA CYS A 18 -10.83 -28.04 22.56
C CYS A 18 -10.80 -27.18 21.28
N VAL A 19 -11.72 -27.41 20.34
CA VAL A 19 -11.78 -26.64 19.08
C VAL A 19 -12.47 -25.28 19.30
N SER A 20 -13.43 -25.19 20.21
CA SER A 20 -14.08 -23.91 20.53
C SER A 20 -13.19 -22.93 21.31
N SER A 21 -12.16 -23.40 22.02
CA SER A 21 -11.34 -22.54 22.88
C SER A 21 -10.35 -21.66 22.09
N ASP A 22 -9.85 -22.10 20.95
CA ASP A 22 -8.87 -21.33 20.17
C ASP A 22 -9.53 -20.30 19.27
N SER A 23 -10.69 -20.62 18.70
CA SER A 23 -11.56 -19.68 18.00
C SER A 23 -12.05 -18.56 18.93
N ASP A 24 -12.49 -18.92 20.15
CA ASP A 24 -12.91 -17.93 21.14
C ASP A 24 -11.77 -17.00 21.59
N LYS A 25 -10.57 -17.54 21.78
CA LYS A 25 -9.37 -16.74 22.12
C LYS A 25 -8.99 -15.79 20.98
N LEU A 26 -9.00 -16.27 19.73
CA LEU A 26 -8.71 -15.45 18.56
C LEU A 26 -9.75 -14.33 18.42
N THR A 27 -11.04 -14.66 18.55
CA THR A 27 -12.13 -13.68 18.51
C THR A 27 -12.01 -12.63 19.62
N GLN A 28 -11.66 -13.06 20.83
CA GLN A 28 -11.44 -12.14 21.97
C GLN A 28 -10.19 -11.29 21.76
N GLY A 29 -9.11 -11.86 21.20
CA GLY A 29 -7.90 -11.14 20.86
C GLY A 29 -8.15 -10.05 19.81
N LEU A 30 -8.85 -10.38 18.73
CA LEU A 30 -9.22 -9.42 17.69
C LEU A 30 -10.13 -8.29 18.22
N LYS A 31 -11.07 -8.59 19.12
CA LYS A 31 -11.91 -7.57 19.78
C LYS A 31 -11.13 -6.64 20.71
N LYS A 32 -10.00 -7.08 21.28
CA LYS A 32 -9.14 -6.21 22.09
C LYS A 32 -8.29 -5.25 21.27
N THR A 33 -8.09 -5.54 19.99
CA THR A 33 -7.37 -4.67 19.05
C THR A 33 -8.32 -3.64 18.44
N GLU A 34 -9.07 -2.87 19.25
CA GLU A 34 -9.79 -1.69 18.75
C GLU A 34 -8.78 -0.63 18.34
N LYS A 35 -8.30 -0.76 17.10
CA LYS A 35 -7.37 0.15 16.44
C LYS A 35 -8.11 0.96 15.39
N SER A 36 -7.36 1.84 14.72
CA SER A 36 -7.88 2.69 13.66
C SER A 36 -8.44 1.91 12.47
N ILE A 37 -7.96 0.67 12.25
CA ILE A 37 -8.51 -0.27 11.27
C ILE A 37 -9.23 -1.40 12.02
N PRO A 38 -10.57 -1.48 11.96
CA PRO A 38 -11.30 -2.59 12.56
C PRO A 38 -10.89 -3.92 11.94
N LEU A 39 -10.61 -4.92 12.76
CA LEU A 39 -10.20 -6.26 12.34
C LEU A 39 -11.38 -7.23 12.49
N PRO A 40 -12.16 -7.51 11.44
CA PRO A 40 -13.30 -8.41 11.52
C PRO A 40 -12.84 -9.86 11.63
N TYR A 41 -13.46 -10.60 12.56
CA TYR A 41 -13.28 -12.04 12.66
C TYR A 41 -14.03 -12.78 11.54
N HIS A 42 -13.43 -13.87 11.09
CA HIS A 42 -14.05 -14.81 10.14
C HIS A 42 -13.58 -16.24 10.44
N GLU A 43 -14.46 -17.21 10.26
CA GLU A 43 -14.23 -18.61 10.62
C GLU A 43 -13.00 -19.24 9.94
N GLY A 44 -12.62 -18.77 8.76
CA GLY A 44 -11.43 -19.27 8.07
C GLY A 44 -10.10 -18.64 8.45
N LEU A 45 -10.11 -17.67 9.37
CA LEU A 45 -8.92 -16.90 9.74
C LEU A 45 -7.90 -17.71 10.56
N GLU A 46 -8.38 -18.69 11.35
CA GLU A 46 -7.55 -19.51 12.24
C GLU A 46 -6.45 -20.25 11.48
N LYS A 47 -6.76 -20.75 10.29
CA LYS A 47 -5.77 -21.44 9.45
C LYS A 47 -4.65 -20.50 9.02
N THR A 48 -4.97 -19.26 8.71
CA THR A 48 -3.97 -18.25 8.31
C THR A 48 -3.11 -17.86 9.50
N VAL A 49 -3.72 -17.64 10.68
CA VAL A 49 -3.01 -17.35 11.93
C VAL A 49 -2.07 -18.51 12.28
N LEU A 50 -2.55 -19.75 12.25
CA LEU A 50 -1.72 -20.93 12.54
C LEU A 50 -0.54 -21.05 11.58
N ASN A 51 -0.75 -20.81 10.28
CA ASN A 51 0.33 -20.83 9.30
C ASN A 51 1.39 -19.78 9.64
N TYR A 52 1.00 -18.58 10.03
CA TYR A 52 1.94 -17.48 10.32
C TYR A 52 2.64 -17.63 11.70
N THR A 53 2.10 -18.44 12.61
CA THR A 53 2.84 -18.79 13.84
C THR A 53 3.99 -19.77 13.59
N THR A 54 3.98 -20.47 12.46
CA THR A 54 4.98 -21.50 12.12
C THR A 54 5.94 -21.04 11.01
N THR A 55 5.50 -20.15 10.12
CA THR A 55 6.28 -19.67 8.98
C THR A 55 6.97 -18.35 9.32
N PRO A 56 8.31 -18.27 9.29
CA PRO A 56 9.00 -17.03 9.58
C PRO A 56 8.84 -16.00 8.45
N PHE A 57 8.69 -14.73 8.83
CA PHE A 57 8.83 -13.59 7.94
C PHE A 57 10.29 -13.14 7.84
N SER A 58 10.62 -12.32 6.85
CA SER A 58 11.97 -11.79 6.68
C SER A 58 12.38 -10.89 7.86
N ASN A 59 13.61 -11.07 8.35
CA ASN A 59 14.25 -10.21 9.35
C ASN A 59 14.30 -8.73 8.94
N GLN A 60 14.14 -8.41 7.68
CA GLN A 60 14.08 -7.03 7.20
C GLN A 60 12.97 -6.22 7.85
N PHE A 61 11.88 -6.87 8.28
CA PHE A 61 10.83 -6.17 9.03
C PHE A 61 11.37 -5.54 10.32
N LEU A 62 12.22 -6.25 11.06
CA LEU A 62 12.82 -5.74 12.31
C LEU A 62 13.73 -4.53 12.03
N THR A 63 14.41 -4.53 10.88
CA THR A 63 15.29 -3.43 10.47
C THR A 63 14.50 -2.17 10.08
N TYR A 64 13.40 -2.33 9.35
CA TYR A 64 12.67 -1.21 8.75
C TYR A 64 11.38 -0.83 9.50
N SER A 65 10.94 -1.58 10.50
CA SER A 65 9.68 -1.32 11.20
C SER A 65 9.61 0.09 11.81
N ALA A 66 10.67 0.55 12.48
CA ALA A 66 10.73 1.88 13.06
C ALA A 66 10.68 2.99 12.00
N PHE A 67 11.30 2.78 10.84
CA PHE A 67 11.21 3.68 9.71
C PHE A 67 9.79 3.74 9.15
N ILE A 68 9.15 2.59 8.94
CA ILE A 68 7.76 2.51 8.46
C ILE A 68 6.80 3.20 9.44
N ASP A 69 6.96 2.98 10.75
CA ASP A 69 6.17 3.66 11.79
C ASP A 69 6.31 5.18 11.74
N THR A 70 7.53 5.65 11.55
CA THR A 70 7.78 7.07 11.41
C THR A 70 7.11 7.64 10.16
N ALA A 71 7.19 6.93 9.03
CA ALA A 71 6.57 7.34 7.77
C ALA A 71 5.03 7.35 7.84
N LEU A 72 4.42 6.38 8.54
CA LEU A 72 2.98 6.33 8.83
C LEU A 72 2.54 7.48 9.73
N SER A 73 3.26 7.71 10.84
CA SER A 73 2.97 8.78 11.79
C SER A 73 3.02 10.17 11.14
N GLN A 74 4.01 10.41 10.29
CA GLN A 74 4.14 11.66 9.53
C GLN A 74 2.96 11.94 8.60
N ARG A 75 2.22 10.91 8.20
CA ARG A 75 1.04 10.97 7.33
C ARG A 75 -0.29 10.85 8.08
N ASN A 76 -0.26 10.77 9.42
CA ASN A 76 -1.41 10.48 10.26
C ASN A 76 -2.17 9.22 9.82
N MET A 77 -1.43 8.20 9.38
CA MET A 77 -1.98 6.92 8.94
C MET A 77 -2.00 5.91 10.10
N PRO A 78 -2.93 4.93 10.08
CA PRO A 78 -2.99 3.88 11.09
C PRO A 78 -1.70 3.09 11.22
N SER A 79 -1.28 2.85 12.47
CA SER A 79 -0.05 2.11 12.77
C SER A 79 -0.08 0.66 12.28
N GLU A 80 -1.26 0.08 12.17
CA GLU A 80 -1.49 -1.29 11.70
C GLU A 80 -0.98 -1.51 10.28
N LEU A 81 -0.98 -0.47 9.45
CA LEU A 81 -0.47 -0.54 8.07
C LEU A 81 1.01 -0.93 8.00
N ARG A 82 1.76 -0.83 9.11
CA ARG A 82 3.12 -1.37 9.22
C ARG A 82 3.22 -2.86 8.89
N TYR A 83 2.15 -3.61 9.12
CA TYR A 83 2.08 -5.05 8.86
C TYR A 83 1.67 -5.39 7.43
N LEU A 84 1.25 -4.42 6.62
CA LEU A 84 0.82 -4.68 5.25
C LEU A 84 1.93 -5.28 4.37
N PRO A 85 3.21 -4.84 4.44
CA PRO A 85 4.30 -5.49 3.71
C PRO A 85 4.51 -6.96 4.07
N LEU A 86 4.23 -7.36 5.32
CA LEU A 86 4.28 -8.77 5.72
C LEU A 86 3.20 -9.57 4.99
N ALA A 87 1.97 -9.05 4.95
CA ALA A 87 0.85 -9.70 4.28
C ALA A 87 1.04 -9.79 2.74
N LEU A 88 1.73 -8.82 2.13
CA LEU A 88 1.91 -8.73 0.69
C LEU A 88 3.10 -9.56 0.17
N SER A 89 4.22 -9.53 0.87
CA SER A 89 5.49 -10.08 0.37
C SER A 89 6.28 -10.89 1.42
N GLY A 90 5.81 -10.94 2.68
CA GLY A 90 6.60 -11.44 3.80
C GLY A 90 7.81 -10.54 4.10
N MET A 91 7.75 -9.25 3.74
CA MET A 91 8.84 -8.28 3.83
C MET A 91 10.07 -8.65 2.99
N ARG A 92 9.90 -9.35 1.88
CA ARG A 92 10.98 -9.72 0.96
C ARG A 92 11.17 -8.64 -0.10
N ARG A 93 12.31 -7.95 -0.07
CA ARG A 93 12.58 -6.78 -0.93
C ARG A 93 12.64 -7.10 -2.42
N ASN A 94 13.14 -8.29 -2.78
CA ASN A 94 13.30 -8.71 -4.17
C ASN A 94 12.16 -9.65 -4.63
N TYR A 95 11.04 -9.68 -3.90
CA TYR A 95 9.90 -10.49 -4.27
C TYR A 95 9.07 -9.79 -5.35
N CYS A 96 8.95 -10.45 -6.51
CA CYS A 96 8.12 -9.97 -7.61
C CYS A 96 7.09 -11.03 -7.98
N GLN A 97 5.84 -10.59 -8.19
CA GLN A 97 4.74 -11.42 -8.65
C GLN A 97 4.00 -10.70 -9.80
N GLY A 98 4.18 -11.18 -11.02
CA GLY A 98 3.70 -10.50 -12.21
C GLY A 98 4.35 -9.12 -12.35
N ASP A 99 3.53 -8.09 -12.48
CA ASP A 99 3.98 -6.69 -12.57
C ASP A 99 4.32 -6.05 -11.22
N ARG A 100 4.10 -6.74 -10.11
CA ARG A 100 4.27 -6.20 -8.76
C ARG A 100 5.60 -6.62 -8.17
N CYS A 101 6.35 -5.67 -7.60
CA CYS A 101 7.65 -5.94 -6.99
C CYS A 101 7.86 -5.22 -5.66
N GLY A 102 8.84 -5.72 -4.90
CA GLY A 102 9.29 -5.14 -3.64
C GLY A 102 8.42 -5.52 -2.44
N VAL A 103 8.79 -5.00 -1.27
CA VAL A 103 8.07 -5.30 -0.01
C VAL A 103 6.60 -4.86 -0.06
N TRP A 104 6.32 -3.77 -0.76
CA TRP A 104 4.99 -3.20 -0.94
C TRP A 104 4.23 -3.73 -2.15
N GLN A 105 4.83 -4.60 -2.96
CA GLN A 105 4.24 -5.16 -4.17
C GLN A 105 3.62 -4.07 -5.08
N LEU A 106 4.41 -3.01 -5.35
CA LEU A 106 3.99 -1.92 -6.21
C LEU A 106 3.95 -2.35 -7.67
N PRO A 107 2.84 -2.11 -8.41
CA PRO A 107 2.82 -2.25 -9.86
C PRO A 107 3.75 -1.23 -10.52
N THR A 108 4.31 -1.56 -11.68
CA THR A 108 5.24 -0.68 -12.42
C THR A 108 4.65 0.72 -12.66
N LEU A 109 3.43 0.81 -13.17
CA LEU A 109 2.81 2.12 -13.46
C LEU A 109 2.54 2.93 -12.19
N THR A 110 2.14 2.28 -11.10
CA THR A 110 1.95 2.96 -9.81
C THR A 110 3.28 3.47 -9.26
N ALA A 111 4.32 2.65 -9.31
CA ALA A 111 5.65 3.04 -8.86
C ALA A 111 6.20 4.25 -9.64
N LEU A 112 6.07 4.23 -10.97
CA LEU A 112 6.46 5.36 -11.83
C LEU A 112 5.63 6.61 -11.54
N HIS A 113 4.32 6.47 -11.29
CA HIS A 113 3.44 7.58 -10.93
C HIS A 113 3.89 8.29 -9.65
N TYR A 114 4.31 7.53 -8.65
CA TYR A 114 4.85 8.06 -7.39
C TYR A 114 6.36 8.33 -7.43
N GLY A 115 6.94 8.40 -8.64
CA GLY A 115 8.28 8.90 -8.88
C GLY A 115 9.41 7.93 -8.60
N LEU A 116 9.14 6.62 -8.51
CA LEU A 116 10.19 5.62 -8.45
C LEU A 116 10.80 5.42 -9.84
N THR A 117 12.10 5.17 -9.86
CA THR A 117 12.84 4.83 -11.08
C THR A 117 12.76 3.31 -11.31
N ILE A 118 12.37 2.93 -12.54
CA ILE A 118 12.42 1.56 -13.01
C ILE A 118 13.04 1.60 -14.39
N ASP A 119 14.26 1.09 -14.50
CA ASP A 119 15.00 1.01 -15.76
C ASP A 119 15.76 -0.33 -15.81
N GLY A 120 16.51 -0.58 -16.89
CA GLY A 120 17.25 -1.84 -17.06
C GLY A 120 18.34 -2.10 -16.02
N THR A 121 18.69 -1.10 -15.19
CA THR A 121 19.76 -1.19 -14.19
C THR A 121 19.24 -1.07 -12.76
N ARG A 122 18.09 -0.48 -12.57
CA ARG A 122 17.55 -0.11 -11.25
C ARG A 122 16.03 -0.29 -11.20
N ASP A 123 15.56 -0.93 -10.15
CA ASP A 123 14.14 -1.00 -9.79
C ASP A 123 13.97 -0.54 -8.35
N GLU A 124 13.56 0.72 -8.16
CA GLU A 124 13.39 1.34 -6.83
C GLU A 124 12.19 0.76 -6.05
N ARG A 125 11.39 -0.11 -6.64
CA ARG A 125 10.37 -0.88 -5.89
C ARG A 125 11.01 -1.84 -4.89
N THR A 126 12.27 -2.25 -5.14
CA THR A 126 13.05 -3.11 -4.26
C THR A 126 13.82 -2.33 -3.18
N ASP A 127 13.86 -1.01 -3.27
CA ASP A 127 14.35 -0.13 -2.24
C ASP A 127 13.23 0.08 -1.20
N VAL A 128 13.46 -0.38 0.04
CA VAL A 128 12.42 -0.38 1.07
C VAL A 128 11.99 1.03 1.45
N GLU A 129 12.93 1.97 1.54
CA GLU A 129 12.61 3.35 1.93
C GLU A 129 11.86 4.09 0.83
N ALA A 130 12.38 4.04 -0.42
CA ALA A 130 11.73 4.68 -1.55
C ALA A 130 10.34 4.11 -1.82
N SER A 131 10.21 2.77 -1.83
CA SER A 131 8.92 2.11 -2.06
C SER A 131 7.93 2.31 -0.93
N THR A 132 8.38 2.49 0.32
CA THR A 132 7.49 2.82 1.44
C THR A 132 6.80 4.16 1.22
N TYR A 133 7.54 5.21 0.88
CA TYR A 133 6.92 6.51 0.64
C TYR A 133 5.90 6.46 -0.50
N ALA A 134 6.25 5.83 -1.62
CA ALA A 134 5.35 5.68 -2.76
C ALA A 134 4.08 4.88 -2.41
N ALA A 135 4.23 3.79 -1.64
CA ALA A 135 3.10 2.96 -1.22
C ALA A 135 2.16 3.69 -0.27
N LEU A 136 2.72 4.42 0.73
CA LEU A 136 1.92 5.17 1.69
C LEU A 136 1.22 6.37 1.04
N ASP A 137 1.85 7.05 0.08
CA ASP A 137 1.22 8.13 -0.68
C ASP A 137 0.07 7.58 -1.53
N CYS A 138 0.25 6.42 -2.19
CA CYS A 138 -0.81 5.72 -2.91
C CYS A 138 -1.98 5.31 -1.99
N LEU A 139 -1.69 4.69 -0.85
CA LEU A 139 -2.71 4.28 0.11
C LEU A 139 -3.49 5.48 0.69
N ASN A 140 -2.80 6.59 0.96
CA ASN A 140 -3.44 7.81 1.44
C ASN A 140 -4.39 8.40 0.38
N GLU A 141 -3.98 8.45 -0.88
CA GLU A 141 -4.83 8.91 -1.98
C GLU A 141 -6.07 8.01 -2.14
N LEU A 142 -5.89 6.70 -2.03
CA LEU A 142 -7.01 5.75 -2.05
C LEU A 142 -7.94 5.95 -0.85
N TYR A 143 -7.41 6.23 0.34
CA TYR A 143 -8.22 6.54 1.51
C TYR A 143 -9.01 7.84 1.34
N GLN A 144 -8.42 8.88 0.77
CA GLN A 144 -9.16 10.10 0.43
C GLN A 144 -10.32 9.85 -0.55
N LYS A 145 -10.16 8.85 -1.43
CA LYS A 145 -11.18 8.47 -2.40
C LYS A 145 -12.30 7.63 -1.80
N TYR A 146 -11.98 6.66 -0.94
CA TYR A 146 -12.94 5.66 -0.47
C TYR A 146 -13.45 5.92 0.96
N GLY A 147 -12.71 6.70 1.78
CA GLY A 147 -13.04 6.98 3.17
C GLY A 147 -12.92 5.77 4.12
N ASP A 148 -12.43 4.65 3.61
CA ASP A 148 -12.29 3.39 4.33
C ASP A 148 -10.98 2.68 3.99
N TRP A 149 -10.31 2.14 5.01
CA TRP A 149 -9.01 1.49 4.83
C TRP A 149 -9.10 0.14 4.12
N TRP A 150 -10.17 -0.63 4.33
CA TRP A 150 -10.33 -1.91 3.65
C TRP A 150 -10.53 -1.74 2.15
N HIS A 151 -11.39 -0.80 1.74
CA HIS A 151 -11.52 -0.46 0.32
C HIS A 151 -10.22 0.09 -0.27
N SER A 152 -9.44 0.85 0.53
CA SER A 152 -8.14 1.36 0.10
C SER A 152 -7.13 0.25 -0.11
N ILE A 153 -7.03 -0.72 0.81
CA ILE A 153 -6.16 -1.90 0.69
C ILE A 153 -6.60 -2.78 -0.49
N LEU A 154 -7.91 -3.00 -0.67
CA LEU A 154 -8.42 -3.77 -1.81
C LEU A 154 -8.16 -3.08 -3.14
N ALA A 155 -8.32 -1.75 -3.22
CA ALA A 155 -7.98 -0.98 -4.41
C ALA A 155 -6.47 -0.97 -4.69
N TYR A 156 -5.65 -0.88 -3.65
CA TYR A 156 -4.19 -0.95 -3.76
C TYR A 156 -3.74 -2.29 -4.32
N THR A 157 -4.31 -3.40 -3.85
CA THR A 157 -3.91 -4.75 -4.24
C THR A 157 -4.51 -5.22 -5.56
N ASN A 158 -5.66 -4.67 -5.97
CA ASN A 158 -6.36 -5.11 -7.17
C ASN A 158 -6.47 -4.05 -8.28
N SER A 159 -6.43 -2.82 -8.00
CA SER A 159 -6.63 -1.57 -8.71
C SER A 159 -7.97 -0.91 -8.36
N PRO A 160 -8.02 0.44 -8.40
CA PRO A 160 -9.25 1.20 -8.17
C PRO A 160 -10.39 0.84 -9.13
N VAL A 161 -10.05 0.53 -10.39
CA VAL A 161 -11.03 0.16 -11.41
C VAL A 161 -11.65 -1.21 -11.13
N ALA A 162 -10.82 -2.19 -10.74
CA ALA A 162 -11.31 -3.52 -10.38
C ALA A 162 -12.25 -3.48 -9.17
N LEU A 163 -11.89 -2.72 -8.13
CA LEU A 163 -12.76 -2.53 -6.96
C LEU A 163 -14.08 -1.87 -7.35
N GLN A 164 -14.05 -0.81 -8.14
CA GLN A 164 -15.26 -0.13 -8.59
C GLN A 164 -16.20 -1.07 -9.37
N HIS A 165 -15.65 -1.90 -10.26
CA HIS A 165 -16.42 -2.91 -10.98
C HIS A 165 -17.01 -3.98 -10.05
N ALA A 166 -16.28 -4.38 -9.00
CA ALA A 166 -16.79 -5.33 -8.01
C ALA A 166 -17.98 -4.73 -7.24
N LEU A 167 -17.86 -3.49 -6.75
CA LEU A 167 -18.92 -2.77 -6.06
C LEU A 167 -20.18 -2.61 -6.95
N ILE A 168 -20.02 -2.22 -8.20
CA ILE A 168 -21.14 -2.07 -9.15
C ILE A 168 -21.83 -3.43 -9.41
N ARG A 169 -21.06 -4.50 -9.60
CA ARG A 169 -21.62 -5.84 -9.89
C ARG A 169 -22.36 -6.43 -8.71
N HIS A 170 -21.96 -6.15 -7.49
CA HIS A 170 -22.61 -6.65 -6.29
C HIS A 170 -23.99 -5.99 -6.07
N GLY A 171 -24.17 -4.73 -6.53
CA GLY A 171 -25.45 -4.01 -6.44
C GLY A 171 -25.79 -3.44 -5.08
N GLU A 172 -25.13 -3.87 -4.02
CA GLU A 172 -25.18 -3.37 -2.66
C GLU A 172 -23.72 -3.16 -2.17
N THR A 173 -23.53 -2.54 -1.02
CA THR A 173 -22.19 -2.45 -0.43
C THR A 173 -21.82 -3.82 0.16
N PRO A 174 -20.84 -4.55 -0.42
CA PRO A 174 -20.45 -5.85 0.09
C PRO A 174 -19.78 -5.71 1.45
N GLU A 175 -20.01 -6.68 2.32
CA GLU A 175 -19.19 -6.84 3.52
C GLU A 175 -17.75 -7.22 3.15
N LEU A 176 -16.81 -6.97 4.04
CA LEU A 176 -15.39 -7.23 3.73
C LEU A 176 -15.13 -8.67 3.24
N TRP A 177 -15.77 -9.65 3.88
CA TRP A 177 -15.57 -11.06 3.56
C TRP A 177 -16.27 -11.50 2.27
N ASP A 178 -17.31 -10.78 1.82
CA ASP A 178 -17.97 -11.05 0.54
C ASP A 178 -16.99 -10.94 -0.63
N PHE A 179 -16.03 -10.03 -0.56
CA PHE A 179 -15.00 -9.89 -1.60
C PHE A 179 -14.23 -11.20 -1.82
N LYS A 180 -13.99 -11.95 -0.76
CA LYS A 180 -13.29 -13.23 -0.80
C LYS A 180 -14.22 -14.39 -1.12
N GLU A 181 -15.34 -14.51 -0.41
CA GLU A 181 -16.26 -15.64 -0.53
C GLU A 181 -16.95 -15.70 -1.88
N GLN A 182 -17.32 -14.56 -2.43
CA GLN A 182 -17.98 -14.43 -3.73
C GLN A 182 -16.99 -14.20 -4.88
N ASN A 183 -15.67 -14.26 -4.62
CA ASN A 183 -14.61 -14.01 -5.61
C ASN A 183 -14.83 -12.70 -6.40
N LEU A 184 -15.18 -11.62 -5.70
CA LEU A 184 -15.45 -10.33 -6.32
C LEU A 184 -14.19 -9.68 -6.89
N LEU A 185 -13.02 -10.00 -6.31
CA LEU A 185 -11.71 -9.52 -6.70
C LEU A 185 -10.69 -10.66 -6.75
N PRO A 186 -9.66 -10.57 -7.61
CA PRO A 186 -8.65 -11.63 -7.75
C PRO A 186 -7.70 -11.76 -6.54
N ASN A 187 -7.34 -10.65 -5.87
CA ASN A 187 -6.37 -10.65 -4.77
C ASN A 187 -7.05 -10.34 -3.43
N THR A 188 -7.86 -11.26 -2.95
CA THR A 188 -8.60 -11.13 -1.68
C THR A 188 -7.91 -11.82 -0.50
N ASP A 189 -6.86 -12.60 -0.74
CA ASP A 189 -6.04 -13.22 0.32
C ASP A 189 -5.32 -12.18 1.20
N VAL A 190 -5.19 -10.95 0.73
CA VAL A 190 -4.70 -9.84 1.55
C VAL A 190 -5.55 -9.63 2.80
N ILE A 191 -6.86 -9.91 2.77
CA ILE A 191 -7.78 -9.73 3.90
C ILE A 191 -7.33 -10.61 5.09
N PRO A 192 -7.40 -11.96 5.01
CA PRO A 192 -7.00 -12.82 6.14
C PRO A 192 -5.51 -12.67 6.47
N ASN A 193 -4.65 -12.46 5.47
CA ASN A 193 -3.21 -12.31 5.69
C ASN A 193 -2.89 -11.05 6.52
N PHE A 194 -3.49 -9.93 6.18
CA PHE A 194 -3.26 -8.67 6.90
C PHE A 194 -3.83 -8.73 8.32
N ILE A 195 -5.05 -9.26 8.49
CA ILE A 195 -5.65 -9.45 9.82
C ILE A 195 -4.76 -10.33 10.70
N ALA A 196 -4.26 -11.46 10.17
CA ALA A 196 -3.37 -12.36 10.90
C ALA A 196 -2.04 -11.68 11.27
N CYS A 197 -1.44 -10.90 10.37
CA CYS A 197 -0.21 -10.17 10.64
C CYS A 197 -0.40 -9.12 11.74
N VAL A 198 -1.51 -8.37 11.72
CA VAL A 198 -1.82 -7.39 12.78
C VAL A 198 -2.03 -8.09 14.11
N TYR A 199 -2.88 -9.12 14.15
CA TYR A 199 -3.18 -9.87 15.36
C TYR A 199 -1.91 -10.47 16.01
N LEU A 200 -1.12 -11.22 15.24
CA LEU A 200 0.12 -11.84 15.72
C LEU A 200 1.21 -10.83 16.06
N GLY A 201 1.26 -9.73 15.34
CA GLY A 201 2.23 -8.66 15.61
C GLY A 201 1.98 -7.98 16.94
N ASP A 202 0.72 -7.72 17.26
CA ASP A 202 0.34 -7.11 18.53
C ASP A 202 0.52 -8.04 19.73
N GLU A 203 0.29 -9.34 19.52
CA GLU A 203 0.53 -10.36 20.55
C GLU A 203 2.03 -10.73 20.65
N GLY A 204 2.91 -10.14 19.83
CA GLY A 204 4.34 -10.45 19.81
C GLY A 204 4.66 -11.88 19.37
N GLN A 205 3.78 -12.51 18.58
CA GLN A 205 3.87 -13.90 18.18
C GLN A 205 4.42 -14.08 16.74
N LEU A 206 4.68 -12.98 16.02
CA LEU A 206 5.32 -13.06 14.71
C LEU A 206 6.74 -13.61 14.84
N LYS A 207 7.09 -14.56 13.99
CA LYS A 207 8.44 -15.12 13.88
C LYS A 207 9.17 -14.50 12.72
N PHE A 208 10.44 -14.20 12.95
CA PHE A 208 11.33 -13.64 11.95
C PHE A 208 12.55 -14.55 11.76
N GLY A 209 13.05 -14.61 10.52
CA GLY A 209 14.20 -15.43 10.17
C GLY A 209 14.83 -14.95 8.86
N GLU A 210 15.92 -15.62 8.48
CA GLU A 210 16.50 -15.46 7.15
C GLU A 210 15.60 -16.17 6.14
N VAL A 211 14.78 -15.39 5.44
CA VAL A 211 13.99 -15.88 4.30
C VAL A 211 14.74 -15.43 3.05
N PRO A 212 15.25 -16.37 2.23
CA PRO A 212 15.94 -16.02 0.99
C PRO A 212 15.02 -15.20 0.09
N ASP A 213 15.50 -14.04 -0.37
CA ASP A 213 14.83 -13.35 -1.46
C ASP A 213 14.84 -14.26 -2.69
N PRO A 214 13.73 -14.40 -3.41
CA PRO A 214 13.74 -15.14 -4.66
C PRO A 214 14.76 -14.49 -5.59
N VAL A 215 15.62 -15.33 -6.20
CA VAL A 215 16.54 -14.85 -7.23
C VAL A 215 15.69 -14.23 -8.34
N ILE A 216 15.81 -12.93 -8.54
CA ILE A 216 15.17 -12.28 -9.68
C ILE A 216 15.83 -12.91 -10.91
N ALA A 217 15.09 -13.75 -11.64
CA ALA A 217 15.50 -14.14 -12.96
C ALA A 217 15.70 -12.83 -13.73
N LYS A 218 16.95 -12.56 -14.17
CA LYS A 218 17.26 -11.40 -15.00
C LYS A 218 16.21 -11.36 -16.09
N VAL A 219 15.44 -10.27 -16.14
CA VAL A 219 14.55 -10.03 -17.28
C VAL A 219 15.43 -10.19 -18.52
N PRO A 220 15.08 -11.09 -19.46
CA PRO A 220 15.87 -11.21 -20.68
C PRO A 220 15.91 -9.83 -21.35
N ASP A 221 17.08 -9.35 -21.73
CA ASP A 221 17.32 -8.10 -22.45
C ASP A 221 16.69 -8.11 -23.86
N THR A 222 15.54 -8.75 -24.03
CA THR A 222 14.86 -8.92 -25.31
C THR A 222 13.47 -8.30 -25.26
N ILE A 223 13.44 -6.98 -25.05
CA ILE A 223 12.44 -6.18 -25.78
C ILE A 223 13.18 -5.74 -27.05
N GLY A 224 13.17 -6.60 -28.04
CA GLY A 224 13.57 -6.26 -29.40
C GLY A 224 12.70 -5.08 -29.82
N GLY A 225 13.33 -3.93 -30.00
CA GLY A 225 12.70 -2.81 -30.66
C GLY A 225 12.18 -3.28 -32.03
N PRO A 226 11.07 -2.70 -32.53
CA PRO A 226 10.56 -3.10 -33.83
C PRO A 226 11.62 -2.82 -34.89
N ASP A 227 12.06 -3.90 -35.56
CA ASP A 227 12.91 -3.82 -36.76
C ASP A 227 12.27 -2.87 -37.76
N THR A 228 12.90 -1.74 -37.94
CA THR A 228 12.62 -0.79 -39.03
C THR A 228 13.06 -1.39 -40.35
N LYS A 229 12.19 -2.14 -41.02
CA LYS A 229 12.23 -2.36 -42.49
C LYS A 229 10.86 -2.82 -42.96
N THR A 230 9.95 -1.89 -43.19
CA THR A 230 9.00 -1.93 -44.31
C THR A 230 8.66 -0.49 -44.68
N LYS A 231 9.02 -0.18 -45.89
CA LYS A 231 8.68 1.07 -46.63
C LYS A 231 7.18 1.11 -46.92
N ASP A 232 6.73 2.37 -47.06
CA ASP A 232 5.55 2.86 -47.76
C ASP A 232 4.19 2.73 -47.07
N THR A 233 3.64 3.75 -46.54
CA THR A 233 2.73 4.72 -47.18
C THR A 233 2.24 5.74 -46.14
N ALA A 234 2.61 6.97 -46.36
CA ALA A 234 2.14 8.11 -45.57
C ALA A 234 0.64 8.35 -45.79
N LYS A 235 -0.10 8.48 -44.69
CA LYS A 235 -1.33 9.28 -44.69
C LYS A 235 -1.34 10.17 -43.46
N VAL A 236 -1.00 11.42 -43.74
CA VAL A 236 -1.07 12.54 -42.80
C VAL A 236 -2.51 12.72 -42.37
N LEU A 237 -2.77 12.73 -41.07
CA LEU A 237 -3.97 13.28 -40.47
C LEU A 237 -3.56 14.48 -39.63
N GLU A 238 -4.05 15.63 -40.01
CA GLU A 238 -3.82 16.91 -39.37
C GLU A 238 -4.43 17.01 -37.97
N PRO A 239 -3.93 17.94 -37.13
CA PRO A 239 -4.41 18.09 -35.74
C PRO A 239 -5.74 18.82 -35.68
N VAL A 240 -6.68 18.28 -34.92
CA VAL A 240 -7.96 18.93 -34.60
C VAL A 240 -7.73 20.02 -33.56
N GLU A 241 -8.02 21.25 -33.96
CA GLU A 241 -8.00 22.46 -33.13
C GLU A 241 -9.08 22.39 -32.03
N ARG A 242 -8.70 22.79 -30.82
CA ARG A 242 -9.60 23.04 -29.71
C ARG A 242 -10.23 24.44 -29.80
N PRO A 243 -11.54 24.61 -29.62
CA PRO A 243 -12.13 25.95 -29.57
C PRO A 243 -11.79 26.66 -28.27
N THR A 244 -11.18 27.80 -28.37
CA THR A 244 -11.03 28.81 -27.33
C THR A 244 -12.34 29.54 -27.12
N THR A 245 -12.89 29.50 -25.89
CA THR A 245 -13.90 30.46 -25.49
C THR A 245 -13.38 31.25 -24.29
N ILE A 246 -13.13 32.52 -24.59
CA ILE A 246 -12.78 33.56 -23.64
C ILE A 246 -14.08 34.05 -23.00
N VAL A 247 -14.14 34.06 -21.66
CA VAL A 247 -15.06 34.93 -20.92
C VAL A 247 -14.25 35.67 -19.88
N LYS A 248 -14.28 36.98 -19.96
CA LYS A 248 -13.66 37.98 -19.10
C LYS A 248 -14.56 38.32 -17.91
N ASP A 249 -13.86 38.69 -16.83
CA ASP A 249 -14.19 39.67 -15.78
C ASP A 249 -15.37 39.39 -14.83
N THR A 250 -15.18 39.47 -13.51
CA THR A 250 -15.08 40.69 -12.71
C THR A 250 -14.89 40.38 -11.23
N THR A 251 -13.90 41.02 -10.63
CA THR A 251 -13.69 41.50 -9.25
C THR A 251 -14.75 41.23 -8.17
N ASN A 252 -14.39 40.74 -6.97
CA ASN A 252 -14.24 41.55 -5.77
C ASN A 252 -13.88 40.73 -4.50
N ASN A 253 -12.77 41.07 -3.95
CA ASN A 253 -12.43 41.40 -2.56
C ASN A 253 -13.36 40.94 -1.42
N LYS A 254 -12.87 40.04 -0.52
CA LYS A 254 -12.93 40.35 0.94
C LYS A 254 -11.96 39.50 1.75
N LYS A 255 -11.12 40.23 2.42
CA LYS A 255 -10.09 39.95 3.41
C LYS A 255 -10.73 39.43 4.71
N THR A 256 -10.22 38.31 5.24
CA THR A 256 -10.12 38.10 6.70
C THR A 256 -8.97 37.11 6.93
N GLY A 257 -7.85 37.58 7.45
CA GLY A 257 -6.86 36.82 8.20
C GLY A 257 -7.16 37.01 9.70
N PRO A 258 -6.26 36.70 10.62
CA PRO A 258 -5.25 35.66 10.64
C PRO A 258 -5.33 34.85 11.94
N SER A 259 -4.67 33.73 12.03
CA SER A 259 -4.23 33.25 13.33
C SER A 259 -2.79 32.77 13.24
N THR A 260 -1.95 33.57 13.86
CA THR A 260 -0.53 33.44 14.06
C THR A 260 -0.24 32.36 15.09
N SER A 261 0.60 31.39 14.76
CA SER A 261 1.49 30.81 15.74
C SER A 261 2.89 30.76 15.14
N SER A 262 3.74 31.62 15.62
CA SER A 262 5.14 31.79 15.25
C SER A 262 5.99 30.70 15.91
N GLY A 263 6.32 29.68 15.13
CA GLY A 263 7.54 28.90 15.34
C GLY A 263 8.49 29.26 14.20
N THR A 264 9.69 29.75 14.50
CA THR A 264 10.72 30.05 13.52
C THR A 264 11.17 28.78 12.81
N ALA A 265 10.43 28.36 11.79
CA ALA A 265 10.80 27.26 10.92
C ALA A 265 12.08 27.64 10.15
N LYS A 266 13.16 26.90 10.36
CA LYS A 266 14.40 27.06 9.60
C LYS A 266 14.13 26.75 8.13
N THR A 267 14.10 27.79 7.31
CA THR A 267 13.87 27.67 5.86
C THR A 267 15.18 27.30 5.17
N LYS A 268 15.18 26.21 4.40
CA LYS A 268 16.31 25.77 3.57
C LYS A 268 15.93 25.86 2.10
N LYS A 269 16.84 26.34 1.25
CA LYS A 269 16.68 26.31 -0.21
C LYS A 269 17.34 25.05 -0.77
N TYR A 270 16.67 24.38 -1.69
CA TYR A 270 17.19 23.20 -2.41
C TYR A 270 17.09 23.45 -3.92
N THR A 271 18.19 23.28 -4.64
CA THR A 271 18.21 23.37 -6.10
C THR A 271 18.00 21.97 -6.68
N VAL A 272 16.99 21.82 -7.48
CA VAL A 272 16.62 20.56 -8.17
C VAL A 272 17.75 20.14 -9.10
N LYS A 273 18.21 18.91 -8.96
CA LYS A 273 19.26 18.31 -9.78
C LYS A 273 18.64 17.42 -10.86
N LYS A 274 19.42 17.10 -11.89
CA LYS A 274 19.03 16.13 -12.91
C LYS A 274 18.63 14.80 -12.29
N GLY A 275 17.42 14.33 -12.59
CA GLY A 275 16.85 13.10 -12.04
C GLY A 275 16.17 13.23 -10.68
N ASP A 276 16.06 14.46 -10.11
CA ASP A 276 15.25 14.70 -8.92
C ASP A 276 13.75 14.73 -9.29
N ASN A 277 12.92 14.24 -8.37
CA ASN A 277 11.48 14.44 -8.35
C ASN A 277 11.03 14.89 -6.96
N LEU A 278 9.80 15.41 -6.83
CA LEU A 278 9.29 15.91 -5.55
C LEU A 278 9.29 14.85 -4.46
N THR A 279 8.98 13.59 -4.79
CA THR A 279 9.00 12.47 -3.85
C THR A 279 10.39 12.26 -3.25
N ARG A 280 11.42 12.28 -4.09
CA ARG A 280 12.81 12.11 -3.67
C ARG A 280 13.32 13.27 -2.83
N ILE A 281 12.94 14.50 -3.19
CA ILE A 281 13.30 15.71 -2.43
C ILE A 281 12.58 15.70 -1.08
N ALA A 282 11.28 15.32 -1.06
CA ALA A 282 10.48 15.19 0.15
C ALA A 282 11.10 14.18 1.12
N ALA A 283 11.41 12.98 0.64
CA ALA A 283 12.07 11.92 1.40
C ALA A 283 13.42 12.37 1.97
N LYS A 284 14.28 12.95 1.13
CA LYS A 284 15.60 13.44 1.51
C LYS A 284 15.58 14.50 2.61
N HIS A 285 14.52 15.28 2.65
CA HIS A 285 14.38 16.39 3.60
C HIS A 285 13.39 16.09 4.72
N HIS A 286 12.81 14.89 4.77
CA HIS A 286 11.83 14.45 5.77
C HIS A 286 10.61 15.38 5.85
N VAL A 287 10.06 15.72 4.68
CA VAL A 287 8.86 16.55 4.52
C VAL A 287 7.90 15.87 3.55
N THR A 288 6.62 16.26 3.55
CA THR A 288 5.66 15.69 2.61
C THR A 288 5.72 16.37 1.24
N ILE A 289 5.28 15.66 0.19
CA ILE A 289 5.15 16.26 -1.16
C ILE A 289 4.17 17.43 -1.10
N SER A 290 3.07 17.29 -0.35
CA SER A 290 2.08 18.34 -0.13
C SER A 290 2.68 19.61 0.48
N ASP A 291 3.57 19.45 1.47
CA ASP A 291 4.29 20.57 2.09
C ASP A 291 5.19 21.27 1.07
N LEU A 292 5.99 20.49 0.31
CA LEU A 292 6.84 21.04 -0.74
C LEU A 292 6.03 21.79 -1.80
N MET A 293 4.91 21.24 -2.22
CA MET A 293 4.02 21.89 -3.20
C MET A 293 3.44 23.19 -2.62
N THR A 294 2.95 23.15 -1.38
CA THR A 294 2.37 24.32 -0.69
C THR A 294 3.41 25.44 -0.48
N TRP A 295 4.59 25.10 0.01
CA TRP A 295 5.65 26.10 0.27
C TRP A 295 6.21 26.73 -1.00
N ASN A 296 6.11 26.03 -2.13
CA ASN A 296 6.65 26.47 -3.42
C ASN A 296 5.58 26.86 -4.43
N ASN A 297 4.31 26.89 -4.01
CA ASN A 297 3.16 27.26 -4.86
C ASN A 297 3.07 26.41 -6.14
N LEU A 298 3.42 25.12 -6.05
CA LEU A 298 3.38 24.20 -7.18
C LEU A 298 1.95 23.71 -7.41
N LYS A 299 1.47 23.81 -8.67
CA LYS A 299 0.13 23.36 -9.06
C LYS A 299 0.08 21.86 -9.40
N ASN A 300 1.22 21.26 -9.65
CA ASN A 300 1.41 19.83 -9.95
C ASN A 300 2.81 19.41 -9.49
N ASP A 301 3.12 18.14 -9.60
CA ASP A 301 4.37 17.51 -9.17
C ASP A 301 5.55 17.75 -10.12
N LYS A 302 5.35 18.51 -11.22
CA LYS A 302 6.41 18.78 -12.19
C LYS A 302 7.38 19.83 -11.69
N ILE A 303 8.65 19.44 -11.59
CA ILE A 303 9.77 20.31 -11.26
C ILE A 303 10.84 20.21 -12.35
N PHE A 304 11.66 21.23 -12.48
CA PHE A 304 12.67 21.32 -13.53
C PHE A 304 14.07 21.37 -12.91
N GLU A 305 15.05 20.79 -13.61
CA GLU A 305 16.46 20.91 -13.22
C GLU A 305 16.87 22.39 -13.10
N GLY A 306 17.56 22.73 -12.01
CA GLY A 306 17.91 24.11 -11.68
C GLY A 306 16.84 24.89 -10.92
N GLN A 307 15.61 24.39 -10.81
CA GLN A 307 14.57 25.02 -10.01
C GLN A 307 14.94 25.06 -8.53
N THR A 308 14.71 26.18 -7.86
CA THR A 308 14.95 26.28 -6.43
C THR A 308 13.67 26.08 -5.64
N LEU A 309 13.67 25.10 -4.74
CA LEU A 309 12.58 24.80 -3.83
C LEU A 309 12.87 25.29 -2.41
N ILE A 310 11.84 25.79 -1.75
CA ILE A 310 11.86 26.18 -0.34
C ILE A 310 11.43 24.98 0.49
N ILE A 311 12.24 24.64 1.48
CA ILE A 311 11.99 23.55 2.44
C ILE A 311 11.96 24.15 3.83
N LYS A 312 10.87 23.97 4.56
CA LYS A 312 10.68 24.43 5.93
C LYS A 312 10.80 23.22 6.87
N LYS A 313 11.50 23.38 7.98
CA LYS A 313 11.62 22.39 9.06
C LYS A 313 11.13 22.98 10.36
#